data_53e8d8204e79b4cc789d271db19a7213
#
_entry.id   53e8d8204e79b4cc789d271db19a7213
#
_cell.length_a   1.000
_cell.length_b   1.000
_cell.length_c   1.000
_cell.angle_alpha   90.00
_cell.angle_beta   90.00
_cell.angle_gamma   90.00
#
_symmetry.space_group_name_H-M   'P 1'
#
loop_
_entity.id
_entity.type
_entity.pdbx_description
1 polymer ?
#
loop_
_entity_poly.entity_id
_entity_poly.type
_entity_poly.pdbx_seq_one_letter_code
_entity_poly.pdbx_strand_id
1 'polypeptide(L)'
;MGKKINHKNLEDLKQSGSPIIIFKVVREAEAIANACRDRGIVVAGFCDFEKRHTKEKFCGLEVIHMPDMPQRFPKARIIISSQYISDSIDHLSEFGYNEFYSPLKLLENYDVNNHDHLISRSYMQTMVSGIKKAHEAYFNEKKIFMRSLDVMITTKCSMKCESCSNLMQYYTNPENSDYKKIINEVNIISSHVDDISEYRVIGGEPLMNKEWAKITDGLLKDDPKRRIYIYTNGTVGPKDDQMELLQGKGVNFVITDYGQFSRNIENMKEKLTKYNLAFVATEVKNWTDCSSLREHNRTPAQLTEVYKQCCAKFLYTLLDGKLYSCPFIANAAKLKAIKDNPANYVDLYADAGLIKNKIKRLVGGVKFLPACDFCDGRPYDAMSKKGYDGKGMIPAAIQTSDVLPYKVYK
;
A
#
# COMPACT_ATOMS: atom_id res chain seq x y z
N MET A 1 -0.26 -18.81 20.89
CA MET A 1 0.40 -17.90 21.85
C MET A 1 0.43 -16.52 21.22
N GLY A 2 -0.29 -15.54 21.78
CA GLY A 2 -0.29 -14.17 21.26
C GLY A 2 1.10 -13.56 21.42
N LYS A 3 1.67 -13.15 20.30
CA LYS A 3 2.96 -12.46 20.25
C LYS A 3 2.83 -11.16 21.04
N LYS A 4 3.63 -11.00 22.11
CA LYS A 4 3.52 -9.83 22.99
C LYS A 4 4.26 -8.65 22.39
N ILE A 5 3.51 -7.65 21.91
CA ILE A 5 4.06 -6.32 21.65
C ILE A 5 3.88 -5.46 22.90
N ASN A 6 4.96 -4.88 23.39
CA ASN A 6 4.93 -3.95 24.52
C ASN A 6 4.58 -2.54 24.05
N HIS A 7 3.61 -1.90 24.70
CA HIS A 7 3.21 -0.52 24.38
C HIS A 7 3.20 0.41 25.61
N LYS A 8 3.49 -0.12 26.79
CA LYS A 8 3.31 0.61 28.06
C LYS A 8 4.62 1.03 28.71
N ASN A 9 5.69 0.26 28.55
CA ASN A 9 6.92 0.47 29.32
C ASN A 9 8.09 0.93 28.43
N LEU A 10 8.41 2.23 28.46
CA LEU A 10 9.60 2.80 27.81
C LEU A 10 10.88 2.57 28.65
N GLU A 11 10.75 2.39 29.97
CA GLU A 11 11.91 2.18 30.84
C GLU A 11 12.61 0.87 30.48
N ASP A 12 11.85 -0.16 30.07
CA ASP A 12 12.46 -1.41 29.58
C ASP A 12 13.42 -1.18 28.41
N LEU A 13 13.12 -0.21 27.52
CA LEU A 13 14.00 0.14 26.42
C LEU A 13 15.30 0.79 26.89
N LYS A 14 15.25 1.60 27.95
CA LYS A 14 16.43 2.30 28.48
C LYS A 14 17.35 1.37 29.26
N GLN A 15 16.78 0.45 30.06
CA GLN A 15 17.52 -0.33 31.06
C GLN A 15 18.15 -1.61 30.53
N SER A 16 17.78 -2.08 29.35
CA SER A 16 18.09 -3.46 28.95
C SER A 16 19.52 -3.74 28.50
N GLY A 17 20.30 -2.72 28.15
CA GLY A 17 21.62 -2.93 27.52
C GLY A 17 21.58 -3.62 26.14
N SER A 18 20.41 -4.07 25.70
CA SER A 18 20.22 -4.70 24.38
C SER A 18 20.11 -3.64 23.28
N PRO A 19 20.64 -3.89 22.08
CA PRO A 19 20.53 -2.94 20.97
C PRO A 19 19.07 -2.75 20.57
N ILE A 20 18.70 -1.48 20.32
CA ILE A 20 17.35 -1.09 19.88
C ILE A 20 17.41 -0.85 18.39
N ILE A 21 16.55 -1.55 17.66
CA ILE A 21 16.43 -1.44 16.19
C ILE A 21 15.01 -0.98 15.85
N ILE A 22 14.90 -0.02 14.93
CA ILE A 22 13.61 0.39 14.37
C ILE A 22 13.37 -0.41 13.09
N PHE A 23 12.27 -1.17 13.06
CA PHE A 23 11.92 -2.04 11.94
C PHE A 23 11.01 -1.32 10.94
N LYS A 24 11.38 -1.34 9.69
CA LYS A 24 10.90 -0.68 8.47
C LYS A 24 11.47 0.72 8.31
N VAL A 25 12.02 0.97 7.10
CA VAL A 25 12.50 2.30 6.69
C VAL A 25 11.37 3.02 5.97
N VAL A 26 10.48 3.57 6.77
CA VAL A 26 9.34 4.39 6.33
C VAL A 26 9.48 5.81 6.91
N ARG A 27 8.72 6.76 6.40
CA ARG A 27 8.85 8.16 6.87
C ARG A 27 8.56 8.33 8.36
N GLU A 28 7.64 7.55 8.90
CA GLU A 28 7.32 7.51 10.33
C GLU A 28 8.51 7.07 11.22
N ALA A 29 9.41 6.27 10.67
CA ALA A 29 10.60 5.80 11.40
C ALA A 29 11.52 6.95 11.80
N GLU A 30 11.57 8.05 11.03
CA GLU A 30 12.27 9.28 11.38
C GLU A 30 11.71 9.91 12.65
N ALA A 31 10.38 10.08 12.74
CA ALA A 31 9.73 10.62 13.92
C ALA A 31 9.96 9.74 15.16
N ILE A 32 9.95 8.41 14.99
CA ILE A 32 10.24 7.47 16.07
C ILE A 32 11.69 7.59 16.54
N ALA A 33 12.66 7.71 15.62
CA ALA A 33 14.06 7.90 15.97
C ALA A 33 14.31 9.23 16.71
N ASN A 34 13.67 10.31 16.27
CA ASN A 34 13.70 11.59 16.95
C ASN A 34 13.09 11.49 18.36
N ALA A 35 11.92 10.87 18.48
CA ALA A 35 11.26 10.67 19.77
C ALA A 35 12.08 9.79 20.74
N CYS A 36 12.86 8.84 20.23
CA CYS A 36 13.85 8.08 21.00
C CYS A 36 14.97 8.97 21.49
N ARG A 37 15.54 9.80 20.60
CA ARG A 37 16.61 10.74 20.94
C ARG A 37 16.21 11.72 22.02
N ASP A 38 15.02 12.31 21.92
CA ASP A 38 14.48 13.25 22.91
C ASP A 38 14.37 12.64 24.31
N ARG A 39 14.25 11.32 24.39
CA ARG A 39 14.14 10.57 25.65
C ARG A 39 15.44 9.91 26.08
N GLY A 40 16.56 10.18 25.40
CA GLY A 40 17.84 9.54 25.69
C GLY A 40 17.87 8.04 25.39
N ILE A 41 17.00 7.55 24.50
CA ILE A 41 17.00 6.16 24.05
C ILE A 41 17.91 6.06 22.83
N VAL A 42 18.99 5.26 22.94
CA VAL A 42 19.96 5.08 21.86
C VAL A 42 19.46 4.01 20.90
N VAL A 43 19.21 4.42 19.65
CA VAL A 43 18.86 3.52 18.54
C VAL A 43 20.15 3.07 17.85
N ALA A 44 20.37 1.76 17.75
CA ALA A 44 21.55 1.16 17.14
C ALA A 44 21.49 1.17 15.58
N GLY A 45 20.29 1.18 15.02
CA GLY A 45 20.09 1.22 13.57
C GLY A 45 18.65 0.99 13.16
N PHE A 46 18.45 0.92 11.87
CA PHE A 46 17.19 0.53 11.25
C PHE A 46 17.32 -0.86 10.61
N CYS A 47 16.19 -1.52 10.38
CA CYS A 47 16.16 -2.79 9.66
C CYS A 47 15.05 -2.77 8.62
N ASP A 48 15.32 -3.31 7.43
CA ASP A 48 14.31 -3.49 6.38
C ASP A 48 14.54 -4.78 5.58
N PHE A 49 13.47 -5.31 4.97
CA PHE A 49 13.54 -6.41 4.00
C PHE A 49 14.03 -5.96 2.63
N GLU A 50 13.76 -4.69 2.26
CA GLU A 50 14.10 -4.19 0.95
C GLU A 50 15.59 -3.83 0.88
N LYS A 51 16.36 -4.66 0.18
CA LYS A 51 17.81 -4.48 0.03
C LYS A 51 18.21 -3.10 -0.52
N ARG A 52 17.34 -2.46 -1.31
CA ARG A 52 17.58 -1.09 -1.80
C ARG A 52 17.72 -0.07 -0.66
N HIS A 53 17.01 -0.25 0.44
CA HIS A 53 17.08 0.65 1.60
C HIS A 53 18.38 0.52 2.39
N THR A 54 19.14 -0.57 2.21
CA THR A 54 20.39 -0.83 2.96
C THR A 54 21.63 -0.17 2.33
N LYS A 55 21.47 0.49 1.20
CA LYS A 55 22.58 1.12 0.47
C LYS A 55 23.02 2.45 1.08
N GLU A 56 22.14 3.09 1.85
CA GLU A 56 22.35 4.42 2.42
C GLU A 56 22.00 4.43 3.91
N LYS A 57 22.54 5.42 4.64
CA LYS A 57 22.11 5.66 6.01
C LYS A 57 20.74 6.33 6.03
N PHE A 58 19.92 5.97 7.01
CA PHE A 58 18.67 6.66 7.28
C PHE A 58 18.77 7.36 8.64
N CYS A 59 18.45 8.65 8.69
CA CYS A 59 18.63 9.51 9.89
C CYS A 59 20.05 9.39 10.51
N GLY A 60 21.08 9.24 9.66
CA GLY A 60 22.47 9.10 10.08
C GLY A 60 22.87 7.70 10.58
N LEU A 61 21.93 6.78 10.72
CA LEU A 61 22.15 5.41 11.18
C LEU A 61 22.14 4.40 10.03
N GLU A 62 22.82 3.28 10.24
CA GLU A 62 22.84 2.17 9.28
C GLU A 62 21.46 1.55 9.12
N VAL A 63 21.16 1.12 7.90
CA VAL A 63 20.00 0.29 7.59
C VAL A 63 20.48 -1.14 7.34
N ILE A 64 20.07 -2.06 8.20
CA ILE A 64 20.48 -3.47 8.19
C ILE A 64 19.48 -4.27 7.37
N HIS A 65 19.96 -5.10 6.46
CA HIS A 65 19.11 -6.04 5.76
C HIS A 65 18.60 -7.11 6.71
N MET A 66 17.28 -7.39 6.70
CA MET A 66 16.67 -8.29 7.68
C MET A 66 17.32 -9.66 7.80
N PRO A 67 17.74 -10.35 6.72
CA PRO A 67 18.47 -11.61 6.82
C PRO A 67 19.78 -11.55 7.62
N ASP A 68 20.43 -10.39 7.70
CA ASP A 68 21.69 -10.21 8.42
C ASP A 68 21.49 -9.89 9.91
N MET A 69 20.26 -9.53 10.30
CA MET A 69 19.91 -9.15 11.66
C MET A 69 20.23 -10.21 12.72
N PRO A 70 19.88 -11.52 12.54
CA PRO A 70 20.13 -12.52 13.57
C PRO A 70 21.62 -12.71 13.90
N GLN A 71 22.49 -12.54 12.92
CA GLN A 71 23.95 -12.64 13.11
C GLN A 71 24.49 -11.41 13.84
N ARG A 72 24.02 -10.22 13.48
CA ARG A 72 24.55 -8.94 13.98
C ARG A 72 23.95 -8.52 15.32
N PHE A 73 22.66 -8.73 15.49
CA PHE A 73 21.87 -8.26 16.64
C PHE A 73 20.90 -9.33 17.15
N PRO A 74 21.39 -10.51 17.61
CA PRO A 74 20.52 -11.65 17.96
C PRO A 74 19.56 -11.37 19.12
N LYS A 75 19.86 -10.37 19.96
CA LYS A 75 19.03 -9.97 21.11
C LYS A 75 18.46 -8.55 20.96
N ALA A 76 18.26 -8.10 19.73
CA ALA A 76 17.70 -6.77 19.50
C ALA A 76 16.27 -6.65 20.04
N ARG A 77 15.97 -5.51 20.63
CA ARG A 77 14.61 -5.04 20.91
C ARG A 77 14.14 -4.23 19.73
N ILE A 78 12.95 -4.54 19.21
CA ILE A 78 12.50 -4.01 17.93
C ILE A 78 11.32 -3.10 18.12
N ILE A 79 11.46 -1.82 17.74
CA ILE A 79 10.36 -0.86 17.64
C ILE A 79 9.77 -0.97 16.23
N ILE A 80 8.47 -1.25 16.15
CA ILE A 80 7.77 -1.42 14.87
C ILE A 80 7.30 -0.06 14.37
N SER A 81 7.88 0.44 13.29
CA SER A 81 7.48 1.67 12.61
C SER A 81 6.46 1.45 11.47
N SER A 82 6.07 0.23 11.25
CA SER A 82 5.10 -0.14 10.22
C SER A 82 3.66 0.03 10.70
N GLN A 83 2.77 0.47 9.81
CA GLN A 83 1.32 0.46 10.03
C GLN A 83 0.71 -0.95 9.86
N TYR A 84 1.48 -1.94 9.36
CA TYR A 84 1.10 -3.35 9.22
C TYR A 84 1.74 -4.19 10.34
N ILE A 85 1.25 -3.99 11.57
CA ILE A 85 1.90 -4.48 12.80
C ILE A 85 1.96 -6.00 12.84
N SER A 86 0.82 -6.68 12.61
CA SER A 86 0.75 -8.15 12.63
C SER A 86 1.69 -8.78 11.62
N ASP A 87 1.72 -8.24 10.39
CA ASP A 87 2.61 -8.70 9.33
C ASP A 87 4.09 -8.51 9.69
N SER A 88 4.42 -7.36 10.27
CA SER A 88 5.78 -7.07 10.76
C SER A 88 6.22 -8.06 11.83
N ILE A 89 5.35 -8.33 12.81
CA ILE A 89 5.61 -9.30 13.88
C ILE A 89 5.80 -10.72 13.31
N ASP A 90 4.96 -11.10 12.35
CA ASP A 90 5.05 -12.43 11.74
C ASP A 90 6.37 -12.64 11.01
N HIS A 91 6.80 -11.67 10.21
CA HIS A 91 8.09 -11.72 9.54
C HIS A 91 9.27 -11.74 10.53
N LEU A 92 9.29 -10.81 11.49
CA LEU A 92 10.37 -10.72 12.48
C LEU A 92 10.50 -12.00 13.33
N SER A 93 9.36 -12.62 13.65
CA SER A 93 9.35 -13.86 14.45
C SER A 93 9.97 -15.05 13.72
N GLU A 94 9.98 -15.08 12.38
CA GLU A 94 10.66 -16.11 11.60
C GLU A 94 12.17 -16.04 11.72
N PHE A 95 12.69 -14.84 12.01
CA PHE A 95 14.09 -14.62 12.28
C PHE A 95 14.45 -14.78 13.78
N GLY A 96 13.51 -15.29 14.59
CA GLY A 96 13.73 -15.59 16.00
C GLY A 96 13.47 -14.45 16.98
N TYR A 97 13.01 -13.28 16.50
CA TYR A 97 12.68 -12.16 17.39
C TYR A 97 11.32 -12.34 18.04
N ASN A 98 11.21 -11.97 19.32
CA ASN A 98 10.00 -12.11 20.13
C ASN A 98 9.73 -10.92 21.06
N GLU A 99 10.61 -9.92 21.10
CA GLU A 99 10.44 -8.68 21.86
C GLU A 99 10.18 -7.50 20.92
N PHE A 100 8.93 -7.05 20.89
CA PHE A 100 8.47 -5.97 20.02
C PHE A 100 7.91 -4.80 20.83
N TYR A 101 8.12 -3.58 20.34
CA TYR A 101 7.65 -2.36 20.98
C TYR A 101 6.83 -1.53 20.01
N SER A 102 5.69 -1.03 20.53
CA SER A 102 4.88 -0.04 19.83
C SER A 102 5.44 1.35 20.06
N PRO A 103 5.46 2.22 19.04
CA PRO A 103 5.92 3.60 19.19
C PRO A 103 4.90 4.52 19.88
N LEU A 104 3.71 4.05 20.27
CA LEU A 104 2.64 4.90 20.80
C LEU A 104 3.10 5.80 21.94
N LYS A 105 3.78 5.24 22.95
CA LYS A 105 4.31 6.01 24.07
C LYS A 105 5.44 6.96 23.70
N LEU A 106 6.24 6.60 22.70
CA LEU A 106 7.27 7.49 22.16
C LEU A 106 6.65 8.71 21.46
N LEU A 107 5.53 8.50 20.76
CA LEU A 107 4.86 9.52 19.97
C LEU A 107 3.74 10.26 20.73
N GLU A 108 3.48 9.94 22.00
CA GLU A 108 2.38 10.52 22.77
C GLU A 108 2.47 12.06 22.82
N ASN A 109 3.65 12.60 23.14
CA ASN A 109 3.92 14.04 23.23
C ASN A 109 4.96 14.49 22.20
N TYR A 110 5.07 13.79 21.06
CA TYR A 110 5.99 14.15 20.01
C TYR A 110 5.46 15.35 19.22
N ASP A 111 6.20 16.45 19.25
CA ASP A 111 5.89 17.63 18.47
C ASP A 111 6.79 17.67 17.21
N VAL A 112 6.14 17.55 16.06
CA VAL A 112 6.80 17.61 14.75
C VAL A 112 7.53 18.94 14.53
N ASN A 113 7.09 20.04 15.17
CA ASN A 113 7.71 21.35 14.98
C ASN A 113 9.09 21.49 15.63
N ASN A 114 9.42 20.62 16.58
CA ASN A 114 10.70 20.64 17.28
C ASN A 114 11.85 20.00 16.52
N HIS A 115 11.59 19.48 15.31
CA HIS A 115 12.57 18.77 14.51
C HIS A 115 12.56 19.23 13.05
N ASP A 116 13.72 19.13 12.42
CA ASP A 116 13.83 19.17 10.97
C ASP A 116 13.54 17.79 10.40
N HIS A 117 12.79 17.74 9.32
CA HIS A 117 12.34 16.51 8.70
C HIS A 117 12.74 16.42 7.22
N LEU A 118 12.96 15.18 6.76
CA LEU A 118 13.20 14.89 5.34
C LEU A 118 12.00 15.21 4.44
N ILE A 119 10.84 15.46 5.05
CA ILE A 119 9.57 15.81 4.38
C ILE A 119 8.95 17.03 5.06
N SER A 120 7.93 17.63 4.44
CA SER A 120 7.23 18.76 5.04
C SER A 120 6.62 18.41 6.40
N ARG A 121 6.61 19.37 7.33
CA ARG A 121 6.03 19.19 8.68
C ARG A 121 4.59 18.69 8.64
N SER A 122 3.76 19.27 7.77
CA SER A 122 2.36 18.84 7.63
C SER A 122 2.25 17.38 7.16
N TYR A 123 3.17 16.93 6.32
CA TYR A 123 3.22 15.54 5.89
C TYR A 123 3.68 14.63 7.03
N MET A 124 4.69 15.01 7.78
CA MET A 124 5.14 14.25 8.95
C MET A 124 4.02 14.15 10.01
N GLN A 125 3.26 15.21 10.27
CA GLN A 125 2.09 15.15 11.17
C GLN A 125 1.09 14.09 10.74
N THR A 126 0.79 14.02 9.44
CA THR A 126 -0.11 12.99 8.89
C THR A 126 0.46 11.58 9.09
N MET A 127 1.77 11.39 8.84
CA MET A 127 2.43 10.10 9.02
C MET A 127 2.42 9.66 10.49
N VAL A 128 2.75 10.56 11.42
CA VAL A 128 2.68 10.31 12.87
C VAL A 128 1.25 9.98 13.33
N SER A 129 0.26 10.71 12.81
CA SER A 129 -1.15 10.39 13.11
C SER A 129 -1.54 9.00 12.58
N GLY A 130 -1.15 8.66 11.37
CA GLY A 130 -1.45 7.36 10.74
C GLY A 130 -0.86 6.18 11.52
N ILE A 131 0.41 6.27 11.93
CA ILE A 131 1.03 5.19 12.71
C ILE A 131 0.40 5.05 14.10
N LYS A 132 0.05 6.16 14.75
CA LYS A 132 -0.66 6.11 16.05
C LYS A 132 -1.99 5.39 15.91
N LYS A 133 -2.82 5.78 14.94
CA LYS A 133 -4.12 5.13 14.67
C LYS A 133 -4.00 3.65 14.33
N ALA A 134 -3.00 3.27 13.54
CA ALA A 134 -2.74 1.87 13.19
C ALA A 134 -2.40 1.03 14.43
N HIS A 135 -1.49 1.53 15.28
CA HIS A 135 -1.12 0.83 16.50
C HIS A 135 -2.25 0.81 17.53
N GLU A 136 -3.04 1.88 17.68
CA GLU A 136 -4.24 1.89 18.51
C GLU A 136 -5.27 0.85 18.05
N ALA A 137 -5.50 0.74 16.75
CA ALA A 137 -6.40 -0.27 16.20
C ALA A 137 -5.87 -1.69 16.43
N TYR A 138 -4.55 -1.90 16.37
CA TYR A 138 -3.95 -3.20 16.68
C TYR A 138 -4.23 -3.66 18.12
N PHE A 139 -4.23 -2.73 19.10
CA PHE A 139 -4.53 -3.03 20.51
C PHE A 139 -6.01 -3.04 20.84
N ASN A 140 -6.85 -2.54 19.96
CA ASN A 140 -8.30 -2.49 20.14
C ASN A 140 -9.01 -3.27 19.03
N GLU A 141 -9.36 -4.52 19.34
CA GLU A 141 -10.03 -5.40 18.40
C GLU A 141 -11.36 -4.88 17.84
N LYS A 142 -11.96 -3.84 18.44
CA LYS A 142 -13.18 -3.21 17.93
C LYS A 142 -12.91 -2.22 16.82
N LYS A 143 -11.66 -1.72 16.70
CA LYS A 143 -11.25 -0.74 15.70
C LYS A 143 -10.79 -1.44 14.40
N ILE A 144 -11.10 -0.82 13.27
CA ILE A 144 -10.63 -1.20 11.95
C ILE A 144 -9.89 -0.01 11.35
N PHE A 145 -8.61 -0.20 11.08
CA PHE A 145 -7.76 0.77 10.42
C PHE A 145 -7.36 0.27 9.03
N MET A 146 -7.51 1.10 8.02
CA MET A 146 -7.01 0.88 6.67
C MET A 146 -5.98 1.95 6.33
N ARG A 147 -4.75 1.55 6.00
CA ARG A 147 -3.75 2.51 5.56
C ARG A 147 -4.15 3.22 4.28
N SER A 148 -4.65 2.46 3.32
CA SER A 148 -5.08 3.01 2.03
C SER A 148 -6.27 2.26 1.47
N LEU A 149 -7.06 2.96 0.68
CA LEU A 149 -8.09 2.39 -0.17
C LEU A 149 -7.80 2.79 -1.62
N ASP A 150 -7.56 1.79 -2.47
CA ASP A 150 -7.45 1.96 -3.92
C ASP A 150 -8.85 2.08 -4.50
N VAL A 151 -9.18 3.27 -5.00
CA VAL A 151 -10.45 3.55 -5.67
C VAL A 151 -10.22 3.42 -7.18
N MET A 152 -10.68 2.31 -7.75
CA MET A 152 -10.52 2.04 -9.16
C MET A 152 -11.62 2.73 -9.97
N ILE A 153 -11.28 3.80 -10.66
CA ILE A 153 -12.26 4.65 -11.35
C ILE A 153 -12.41 4.35 -12.84
N THR A 154 -11.55 3.49 -13.39
CA THR A 154 -11.60 3.09 -14.80
C THR A 154 -10.81 1.82 -15.04
N THR A 155 -11.26 1.01 -15.99
CA THR A 155 -10.48 -0.09 -16.57
C THR A 155 -9.85 0.32 -17.92
N LYS A 156 -10.08 1.56 -18.40
CA LYS A 156 -9.43 2.09 -19.60
C LYS A 156 -7.98 2.43 -19.32
N CYS A 157 -7.11 2.08 -20.24
CA CYS A 157 -5.71 2.47 -20.23
C CYS A 157 -5.26 2.81 -21.64
N SER A 158 -4.41 3.83 -21.74
CA SER A 158 -3.75 4.22 -23.00
C SER A 158 -2.64 3.24 -23.41
N MET A 159 -2.29 2.31 -22.54
CA MET A 159 -1.25 1.30 -22.71
C MET A 159 -1.83 -0.10 -22.48
N LYS A 160 -1.26 -1.09 -23.18
CA LYS A 160 -1.52 -2.52 -22.97
C LYS A 160 -0.22 -3.22 -22.59
N CYS A 161 0.20 -3.01 -21.36
CA CYS A 161 1.50 -3.50 -20.91
C CYS A 161 1.45 -4.99 -20.57
N GLU A 162 2.40 -5.77 -21.10
CA GLU A 162 2.65 -7.14 -20.65
C GLU A 162 2.90 -7.14 -19.13
N SER A 163 2.34 -8.11 -18.44
CA SER A 163 2.45 -8.22 -16.98
C SER A 163 1.97 -7.01 -16.17
N CYS A 164 1.00 -6.24 -16.70
CA CYS A 164 0.34 -5.18 -15.93
C CYS A 164 -0.34 -5.76 -14.70
N SER A 165 0.01 -5.25 -13.52
CA SER A 165 -0.55 -5.73 -12.23
C SER A 165 -2.06 -5.51 -12.08
N ASN A 166 -2.63 -4.59 -12.85
CA ASN A 166 -4.07 -4.32 -12.91
C ASN A 166 -4.76 -5.05 -14.06
N LEU A 167 -4.07 -5.93 -14.78
CA LEU A 167 -4.60 -6.79 -15.83
C LEU A 167 -5.21 -6.05 -17.03
N MET A 168 -4.75 -4.84 -17.33
CA MET A 168 -5.30 -4.03 -18.43
C MET A 168 -5.11 -4.66 -19.80
N GLN A 169 -4.12 -5.52 -19.97
CA GLN A 169 -3.84 -6.27 -21.21
C GLN A 169 -4.92 -7.30 -21.55
N TYR A 170 -5.83 -7.60 -20.62
CA TYR A 170 -6.90 -8.60 -20.82
C TYR A 170 -8.28 -7.99 -21.09
N TYR A 171 -8.44 -6.68 -20.99
CA TYR A 171 -9.74 -6.05 -21.21
C TYR A 171 -10.06 -5.85 -22.69
N THR A 172 -11.16 -6.46 -23.17
CA THR A 172 -11.73 -6.22 -24.50
C THR A 172 -12.65 -4.99 -24.49
N ASN A 173 -13.44 -4.80 -23.44
CA ASN A 173 -14.42 -3.73 -23.30
C ASN A 173 -14.14 -2.93 -21.99
N PRO A 174 -13.07 -2.10 -21.97
CA PRO A 174 -12.77 -1.30 -20.80
C PRO A 174 -13.77 -0.16 -20.64
N GLU A 175 -14.12 0.18 -19.39
CA GLU A 175 -15.15 1.16 -19.05
C GLU A 175 -14.72 2.11 -17.94
N ASN A 176 -15.44 3.23 -17.79
CA ASN A 176 -15.29 4.16 -16.69
C ASN A 176 -16.34 3.86 -15.62
N SER A 177 -15.96 3.99 -14.36
CA SER A 177 -16.90 3.93 -13.26
C SER A 177 -17.63 5.27 -13.11
N ASP A 178 -18.90 5.23 -12.67
CA ASP A 178 -19.75 6.39 -12.45
C ASP A 178 -19.41 7.10 -11.14
N TYR A 179 -19.40 8.43 -11.16
CA TYR A 179 -19.11 9.28 -10.00
C TYR A 179 -19.99 8.96 -8.78
N LYS A 180 -21.33 8.91 -8.97
CA LYS A 180 -22.27 8.72 -7.85
C LYS A 180 -22.10 7.35 -7.22
N LYS A 181 -21.88 6.34 -8.06
CA LYS A 181 -21.64 4.96 -7.63
C LYS A 181 -20.37 4.87 -6.77
N ILE A 182 -19.25 5.43 -7.25
CA ILE A 182 -17.97 5.43 -6.51
C ILE A 182 -18.11 6.12 -5.15
N ILE A 183 -18.69 7.32 -5.11
CA ILE A 183 -18.83 8.07 -3.86
C ILE A 183 -19.71 7.32 -2.86
N ASN A 184 -20.83 6.74 -3.32
CA ASN A 184 -21.68 5.92 -2.47
C ASN A 184 -20.93 4.69 -1.90
N GLU A 185 -20.19 3.98 -2.72
CA GLU A 185 -19.43 2.79 -2.32
C GLU A 185 -18.32 3.13 -1.32
N VAL A 186 -17.60 4.24 -1.53
CA VAL A 186 -16.58 4.72 -0.59
C VAL A 186 -17.24 5.12 0.75
N ASN A 187 -18.40 5.78 0.72
CA ASN A 187 -19.14 6.14 1.94
C ASN A 187 -19.59 4.90 2.72
N ILE A 188 -20.04 3.85 2.03
CA ILE A 188 -20.36 2.57 2.70
C ILE A 188 -19.12 2.02 3.41
N ILE A 189 -17.97 1.96 2.76
CA ILE A 189 -16.73 1.49 3.40
C ILE A 189 -16.37 2.38 4.60
N SER A 190 -16.34 3.70 4.40
CA SER A 190 -15.93 4.68 5.44
C SER A 190 -16.84 4.62 6.68
N SER A 191 -18.13 4.32 6.52
CA SER A 191 -19.06 4.18 7.65
C SER A 191 -18.84 2.91 8.49
N HIS A 192 -18.06 1.95 7.99
CA HIS A 192 -17.81 0.66 8.65
C HIS A 192 -16.37 0.49 9.14
N VAL A 193 -15.49 1.46 8.90
CA VAL A 193 -14.10 1.49 9.38
C VAL A 193 -13.86 2.70 10.26
N ASP A 194 -12.92 2.61 11.18
CA ASP A 194 -12.64 3.71 12.11
C ASP A 194 -11.71 4.76 11.49
N ASP A 195 -10.86 4.36 10.55
CA ASP A 195 -10.02 5.28 9.78
C ASP A 195 -9.50 4.69 8.48
N ILE A 196 -9.42 5.54 7.45
CA ILE A 196 -8.71 5.28 6.18
C ILE A 196 -7.74 6.43 5.99
N SER A 197 -6.43 6.17 6.08
CA SER A 197 -5.42 7.25 6.08
C SER A 197 -5.26 7.95 4.74
N GLU A 198 -5.43 7.22 3.64
CA GLU A 198 -5.29 7.78 2.29
C GLU A 198 -6.20 7.08 1.29
N TYR A 199 -6.68 7.83 0.31
CA TYR A 199 -7.27 7.26 -0.90
C TYR A 199 -6.25 7.28 -2.03
N ARG A 200 -6.27 6.22 -2.85
CA ARG A 200 -5.47 6.15 -4.07
C ARG A 200 -6.40 6.00 -5.26
N VAL A 201 -6.47 7.04 -6.07
CA VAL A 201 -7.23 7.03 -7.31
C VAL A 201 -6.40 6.32 -8.36
N ILE A 202 -6.87 5.14 -8.74
CA ILE A 202 -6.20 4.23 -9.67
C ILE A 202 -7.15 3.78 -10.79
N GLY A 203 -6.61 3.00 -11.69
CA GLY A 203 -7.37 2.34 -12.75
C GLY A 203 -6.42 1.60 -13.69
N GLY A 204 -6.76 1.60 -14.96
CA GLY A 204 -5.77 1.51 -16.02
C GLY A 204 -4.96 2.81 -16.04
N GLU A 205 -5.52 3.85 -16.69
CA GLU A 205 -5.04 5.22 -16.58
C GLU A 205 -6.19 6.10 -16.06
N PRO A 206 -6.16 6.56 -14.80
CA PRO A 206 -7.30 7.27 -14.20
C PRO A 206 -7.70 8.53 -14.93
N LEU A 207 -6.76 9.25 -15.57
CA LEU A 207 -7.07 10.47 -16.32
C LEU A 207 -7.89 10.20 -17.60
N MET A 208 -8.05 8.93 -18.02
CA MET A 208 -8.99 8.52 -19.08
C MET A 208 -10.47 8.53 -18.65
N ASN A 209 -10.76 8.54 -17.36
CA ASN A 209 -12.09 8.81 -16.87
C ASN A 209 -12.32 10.33 -16.84
N LYS A 210 -13.23 10.86 -17.67
CA LYS A 210 -13.49 12.32 -17.77
C LYS A 210 -13.90 12.95 -16.43
N GLU A 211 -14.46 12.18 -15.51
CA GLU A 211 -14.89 12.63 -14.19
C GLU A 211 -13.81 12.46 -13.10
N TRP A 212 -12.59 12.07 -13.44
CA TRP A 212 -11.54 11.75 -12.45
C TRP A 212 -11.32 12.87 -11.42
N ALA A 213 -11.27 14.13 -11.85
CA ALA A 213 -11.07 15.26 -10.94
C ALA A 213 -12.28 15.50 -10.02
N LYS A 214 -13.50 15.36 -10.56
CA LYS A 214 -14.74 15.43 -9.78
C LYS A 214 -14.85 14.29 -8.77
N ILE A 215 -14.45 13.08 -9.15
CA ILE A 215 -14.38 11.93 -8.24
C ILE A 215 -13.38 12.24 -7.12
N THR A 216 -12.18 12.71 -7.46
CA THR A 216 -11.15 13.09 -6.50
C THR A 216 -11.64 14.14 -5.52
N ASP A 217 -12.30 15.20 -6.01
CA ASP A 217 -12.91 16.22 -5.16
C ASP A 217 -14.00 15.64 -4.24
N GLY A 218 -14.84 14.77 -4.78
CA GLY A 218 -15.89 14.09 -4.02
C GLY A 218 -15.36 13.25 -2.87
N LEU A 219 -14.20 12.60 -3.05
CA LEU A 219 -13.55 11.80 -2.01
C LEU A 219 -13.00 12.62 -0.83
N LEU A 220 -12.82 13.93 -0.99
CA LEU A 220 -12.36 14.84 0.06
C LEU A 220 -13.49 15.45 0.90
N LYS A 221 -14.76 15.25 0.52
CA LYS A 221 -15.89 15.93 1.19
C LYS A 221 -16.05 15.56 2.65
N ASP A 222 -15.83 14.29 2.99
CA ASP A 222 -16.00 13.80 4.37
C ASP A 222 -14.80 14.16 5.27
N ASP A 223 -13.62 14.30 4.70
CA ASP A 223 -12.41 14.69 5.40
C ASP A 223 -11.47 15.48 4.47
N PRO A 224 -11.55 16.82 4.48
CA PRO A 224 -10.70 17.69 3.64
C PRO A 224 -9.20 17.57 3.94
N LYS A 225 -8.82 17.02 5.09
CA LYS A 225 -7.41 16.80 5.49
C LYS A 225 -6.88 15.46 4.99
N ARG A 226 -7.76 14.58 4.51
CA ARG A 226 -7.35 13.29 3.96
C ARG A 226 -6.49 13.49 2.72
N ARG A 227 -5.49 12.63 2.56
CA ARG A 227 -4.64 12.66 1.39
C ARG A 227 -5.20 11.79 0.28
N ILE A 228 -5.12 12.30 -0.93
CA ILE A 228 -5.42 11.54 -2.13
C ILE A 228 -4.18 11.46 -2.99
N TYR A 229 -3.87 10.26 -3.47
CA TYR A 229 -2.80 10.01 -4.43
C TYR A 229 -3.41 9.55 -5.76
N ILE A 230 -3.09 10.25 -6.84
CA ILE A 230 -3.50 9.89 -8.20
C ILE A 230 -2.31 9.23 -8.87
N TYR A 231 -2.46 7.95 -9.22
CA TYR A 231 -1.40 7.19 -9.89
C TYR A 231 -1.62 7.23 -11.40
N THR A 232 -0.73 7.87 -12.13
CA THR A 232 -0.82 8.03 -13.59
C THR A 232 0.45 7.57 -14.30
N ASN A 233 0.29 7.08 -15.52
CA ASN A 233 1.40 6.69 -16.40
C ASN A 233 1.92 7.87 -17.25
N GLY A 234 1.40 9.08 -17.07
CA GLY A 234 1.84 10.28 -17.78
C GLY A 234 1.51 10.32 -19.27
N THR A 235 0.62 9.46 -19.76
CA THR A 235 0.24 9.45 -21.18
C THR A 235 -0.90 10.44 -21.50
N VAL A 236 -1.70 10.82 -20.50
CA VAL A 236 -2.85 11.73 -20.64
C VAL A 236 -2.57 12.99 -19.84
N GLY A 237 -2.61 14.13 -20.51
CA GLY A 237 -2.47 15.45 -19.85
C GLY A 237 -3.78 15.87 -19.16
N PRO A 238 -3.71 16.42 -17.93
CA PRO A 238 -4.87 16.99 -17.26
C PRO A 238 -5.29 18.31 -17.90
N LYS A 239 -6.57 18.69 -17.80
CA LYS A 239 -7.09 19.98 -18.23
C LYS A 239 -6.97 21.03 -17.14
N ASP A 240 -6.98 22.31 -17.51
CA ASP A 240 -6.84 23.41 -16.55
C ASP A 240 -8.02 23.48 -15.57
N ASP A 241 -9.26 23.30 -16.02
CA ASP A 241 -10.47 23.24 -15.19
C ASP A 241 -10.40 22.12 -14.12
N GLN A 242 -9.79 21.00 -14.47
CA GLN A 242 -9.57 19.88 -13.55
C GLN A 242 -8.52 20.22 -12.48
N MET A 243 -7.46 20.96 -12.87
CA MET A 243 -6.43 21.39 -11.93
C MET A 243 -6.95 22.47 -10.98
N GLU A 244 -7.73 23.45 -11.50
CA GLU A 244 -8.38 24.49 -10.71
C GLU A 244 -9.30 23.89 -9.64
N LEU A 245 -10.09 22.87 -9.99
CA LEU A 245 -10.96 22.15 -9.04
C LEU A 245 -10.20 21.55 -7.86
N LEU A 246 -8.96 21.12 -8.06
CA LEU A 246 -8.15 20.41 -7.06
C LEU A 246 -7.12 21.30 -6.37
N GLN A 247 -6.93 22.53 -6.82
CA GLN A 247 -5.97 23.46 -6.25
C GLN A 247 -6.21 23.71 -4.75
N GLY A 248 -5.14 23.71 -3.96
CA GLY A 248 -5.20 23.93 -2.51
C GLY A 248 -5.74 22.75 -1.70
N LYS A 249 -6.02 21.60 -2.34
CA LYS A 249 -6.52 20.39 -1.67
C LYS A 249 -5.38 19.38 -1.45
N GLY A 250 -5.60 18.40 -0.58
CA GLY A 250 -4.63 17.36 -0.22
C GLY A 250 -4.38 16.31 -1.31
N VAL A 251 -4.28 16.74 -2.58
CA VAL A 251 -4.11 15.88 -3.75
C VAL A 251 -2.65 15.84 -4.18
N ASN A 252 -2.13 14.64 -4.40
CA ASN A 252 -0.76 14.39 -4.81
C ASN A 252 -0.74 13.48 -6.05
N PHE A 253 0.09 13.79 -7.02
CA PHE A 253 0.25 12.95 -8.20
C PHE A 253 1.48 12.06 -8.06
N VAL A 254 1.30 10.76 -8.33
CA VAL A 254 2.37 9.78 -8.46
C VAL A 254 2.47 9.39 -9.93
N ILE A 255 3.46 9.97 -10.59
CA ILE A 255 3.66 9.82 -12.02
C ILE A 255 4.71 8.72 -12.24
N THR A 256 4.31 7.66 -12.93
CA THR A 256 5.24 6.63 -13.35
C THR A 256 5.71 6.94 -14.77
N ASP A 257 7.01 7.24 -14.89
CA ASP A 257 7.62 7.57 -16.17
C ASP A 257 8.09 6.29 -16.86
N TYR A 258 7.48 6.00 -18.02
CA TYR A 258 7.83 4.91 -18.91
C TYR A 258 8.55 5.41 -20.17
N GLY A 259 9.29 6.52 -20.08
CA GLY A 259 10.05 7.11 -21.18
C GLY A 259 9.16 7.51 -22.35
N GLN A 260 9.46 6.99 -23.54
CA GLN A 260 8.73 7.33 -24.78
C GLN A 260 7.20 7.11 -24.73
N PHE A 261 6.71 6.30 -23.81
CA PHE A 261 5.26 6.08 -23.65
C PHE A 261 4.59 7.18 -22.84
N SER A 262 5.29 7.79 -21.90
CA SER A 262 4.78 8.83 -20.99
C SER A 262 4.79 10.23 -21.63
N ARG A 263 4.14 10.38 -22.77
CA ARG A 263 4.27 11.52 -23.71
C ARG A 263 3.85 12.88 -23.15
N ASN A 264 3.03 12.92 -22.10
CA ASN A 264 2.51 14.15 -21.52
C ASN A 264 3.16 14.53 -20.18
N ILE A 265 4.26 13.90 -19.82
CA ILE A 265 4.85 14.05 -18.49
C ILE A 265 5.31 15.48 -18.21
N GLU A 266 5.97 16.12 -19.17
CA GLU A 266 6.46 17.49 -19.00
C GLU A 266 5.30 18.50 -18.92
N ASN A 267 4.33 18.41 -19.83
CA ASN A 267 3.11 19.22 -19.75
C ASN A 267 2.37 19.02 -18.42
N MET A 268 2.33 17.78 -17.93
CA MET A 268 1.73 17.48 -16.62
C MET A 268 2.49 18.14 -15.47
N LYS A 269 3.81 18.05 -15.45
CA LYS A 269 4.67 18.69 -14.41
C LYS A 269 4.49 20.21 -14.42
N GLU A 270 4.48 20.84 -15.60
CA GLU A 270 4.24 22.29 -15.76
C GLU A 270 2.89 22.68 -15.16
N LYS A 271 1.82 21.97 -15.50
CA LYS A 271 0.49 22.24 -14.96
C LYS A 271 0.41 22.02 -13.45
N LEU A 272 0.94 20.92 -12.94
CA LEU A 272 0.95 20.63 -11.50
C LEU A 272 1.69 21.72 -10.74
N THR A 273 2.81 22.21 -11.28
CA THR A 273 3.56 23.34 -10.70
C THR A 273 2.74 24.63 -10.76
N LYS A 274 2.15 24.95 -11.90
CA LYS A 274 1.29 26.15 -12.11
C LYS A 274 0.15 26.22 -11.08
N TYR A 275 -0.50 25.08 -10.81
CA TYR A 275 -1.63 24.98 -9.88
C TYR A 275 -1.24 24.62 -8.45
N ASN A 276 0.06 24.60 -8.13
CA ASN A 276 0.60 24.25 -6.81
C ASN A 276 0.07 22.92 -6.27
N LEU A 277 0.01 21.90 -7.14
CA LEU A 277 -0.35 20.52 -6.80
C LEU A 277 0.93 19.69 -6.62
N ALA A 278 1.00 18.96 -5.51
CA ALA A 278 2.18 18.14 -5.20
C ALA A 278 2.28 16.93 -6.15
N PHE A 279 3.49 16.61 -6.57
CA PHE A 279 3.75 15.43 -7.39
C PHE A 279 5.13 14.82 -7.14
N VAL A 280 5.23 13.55 -7.46
CA VAL A 280 6.50 12.83 -7.63
C VAL A 280 6.46 12.13 -8.98
N ALA A 281 7.54 12.23 -9.74
CA ALA A 281 7.73 11.50 -10.99
C ALA A 281 8.92 10.56 -10.85
N THR A 282 8.73 9.28 -11.17
CA THR A 282 9.77 8.26 -11.04
C THR A 282 9.87 7.46 -12.33
N GLU A 283 11.06 7.40 -12.90
CA GLU A 283 11.35 6.52 -14.03
C GLU A 283 11.34 5.06 -13.55
N VAL A 284 10.62 4.19 -14.26
CA VAL A 284 10.55 2.76 -13.98
C VAL A 284 11.00 1.98 -15.19
N LYS A 285 12.17 1.32 -15.07
CA LYS A 285 12.79 0.53 -16.18
C LYS A 285 12.35 -0.94 -16.15
N ASN A 286 12.11 -1.49 -14.99
CA ASN A 286 11.75 -2.88 -14.82
C ASN A 286 10.66 -3.05 -13.77
N TRP A 287 9.87 -4.11 -13.89
CA TRP A 287 8.94 -4.54 -12.86
C TRP A 287 8.92 -6.08 -12.74
N THR A 288 8.30 -6.57 -11.68
CA THR A 288 8.13 -8.00 -11.47
C THR A 288 7.09 -8.56 -12.44
N ASP A 289 7.41 -9.62 -13.16
CA ASP A 289 6.44 -10.39 -13.94
C ASP A 289 5.52 -11.16 -12.98
N CYS A 290 4.24 -10.77 -12.88
CA CYS A 290 3.34 -11.29 -11.85
C CYS A 290 1.87 -11.43 -12.28
N SER A 291 1.55 -11.31 -13.56
CA SER A 291 0.19 -11.08 -14.03
C SER A 291 -0.32 -12.07 -15.03
N SER A 292 0.23 -13.29 -15.08
CA SER A 292 -0.41 -14.37 -15.83
C SER A 292 -1.67 -14.84 -15.10
N LEU A 293 -2.77 -14.94 -15.82
CA LEU A 293 -4.06 -15.43 -15.30
C LEU A 293 -4.13 -16.95 -15.47
N ARG A 294 -3.38 -17.70 -14.65
CA ARG A 294 -3.39 -19.17 -14.67
C ARG A 294 -3.63 -19.76 -13.29
N GLU A 295 -4.34 -20.87 -13.24
CA GLU A 295 -4.52 -21.64 -12.01
C GLU A 295 -3.25 -22.46 -11.74
N HIS A 296 -2.63 -22.24 -10.58
CA HIS A 296 -1.36 -22.93 -10.21
C HIS A 296 -1.59 -24.23 -9.46
N ASN A 297 -2.82 -24.47 -8.94
CA ASN A 297 -3.19 -25.64 -8.13
C ASN A 297 -2.32 -25.78 -6.87
N ARG A 298 -2.08 -24.65 -6.19
CA ARG A 298 -1.27 -24.60 -4.95
C ARG A 298 -2.01 -25.19 -3.77
N THR A 299 -1.28 -25.87 -2.91
CA THR A 299 -1.79 -26.32 -1.62
C THR A 299 -2.03 -25.13 -0.68
N PRO A 300 -2.84 -25.28 0.40
CA PRO A 300 -3.05 -24.21 1.39
C PRO A 300 -1.74 -23.68 2.01
N ALA A 301 -0.73 -24.52 2.19
CA ALA A 301 0.58 -24.13 2.69
C ALA A 301 1.33 -23.23 1.70
N GLN A 302 1.32 -23.60 0.42
CA GLN A 302 1.91 -22.78 -0.65
C GLN A 302 1.17 -21.46 -0.82
N LEU A 303 -0.18 -21.43 -0.76
CA LEU A 303 -0.97 -20.21 -0.81
C LEU A 303 -0.65 -19.27 0.37
N THR A 304 -0.48 -19.84 1.57
CA THR A 304 -0.07 -19.07 2.75
C THR A 304 1.29 -18.40 2.52
N GLU A 305 2.23 -19.11 1.91
CA GLU A 305 3.56 -18.58 1.62
C GLU A 305 3.49 -17.47 0.56
N VAL A 306 2.77 -17.68 -0.56
CA VAL A 306 2.52 -16.67 -1.59
C VAL A 306 1.94 -15.40 -0.98
N TYR A 307 0.89 -15.53 -0.16
CA TYR A 307 0.23 -14.39 0.47
C TYR A 307 1.14 -13.68 1.47
N LYS A 308 1.89 -14.42 2.27
CA LYS A 308 2.82 -13.87 3.25
C LYS A 308 3.90 -13.01 2.60
N GLN A 309 4.47 -13.46 1.50
CA GLN A 309 5.51 -12.74 0.76
C GLN A 309 4.95 -11.59 -0.11
N CYS A 310 3.63 -11.50 -0.28
CA CYS A 310 3.03 -10.58 -1.23
C CYS A 310 3.12 -9.12 -0.80
N CYS A 311 3.78 -8.27 -1.59
CA CYS A 311 3.86 -6.82 -1.36
C CYS A 311 2.53 -6.07 -1.65
N ALA A 312 1.57 -6.73 -2.32
CA ALA A 312 0.29 -6.14 -2.70
C ALA A 312 -0.89 -6.54 -1.79
N LYS A 313 -0.68 -7.39 -0.79
CA LYS A 313 -1.75 -7.97 0.06
C LYS A 313 -2.59 -6.98 0.86
N PHE A 314 -2.12 -5.73 0.98
CA PHE A 314 -2.81 -4.66 1.70
C PHE A 314 -3.22 -3.49 0.79
N LEU A 315 -3.22 -3.69 -0.52
CA LEU A 315 -3.68 -2.71 -1.49
C LEU A 315 -5.19 -2.88 -1.69
N TYR A 316 -5.95 -2.64 -0.61
CA TYR A 316 -7.41 -2.82 -0.62
C TYR A 316 -8.02 -2.02 -1.76
N THR A 317 -8.71 -2.72 -2.65
CA THR A 317 -9.20 -2.15 -3.93
C THR A 317 -10.71 -2.21 -4.01
N LEU A 318 -11.33 -1.05 -4.17
CA LEU A 318 -12.74 -0.91 -4.48
C LEU A 318 -12.95 -0.99 -5.99
N LEU A 319 -13.76 -1.93 -6.43
CA LEU A 319 -14.20 -2.07 -7.82
C LEU A 319 -15.61 -2.67 -7.88
N ASP A 320 -16.53 -1.99 -8.57
CA ASP A 320 -17.90 -2.45 -8.84
C ASP A 320 -18.69 -2.92 -7.60
N GLY A 321 -18.64 -2.15 -6.51
CA GLY A 321 -19.37 -2.46 -5.28
C GLY A 321 -18.77 -3.55 -4.42
N LYS A 322 -17.54 -3.94 -4.72
CA LYS A 322 -16.82 -4.96 -3.95
C LYS A 322 -15.47 -4.45 -3.49
N LEU A 323 -15.13 -4.74 -2.24
CA LEU A 323 -13.82 -4.46 -1.66
C LEU A 323 -12.96 -5.72 -1.70
N TYR A 324 -11.83 -5.65 -2.39
CA TYR A 324 -10.85 -6.71 -2.55
C TYR A 324 -9.56 -6.41 -1.77
N SER A 325 -8.73 -7.43 -1.55
CA SER A 325 -7.43 -7.22 -0.86
C SER A 325 -6.33 -6.63 -1.75
N CYS A 326 -6.48 -6.72 -3.08
CA CYS A 326 -5.52 -6.16 -4.03
C CYS A 326 -6.15 -5.94 -5.43
N PRO A 327 -5.54 -5.08 -6.26
CA PRO A 327 -6.07 -4.77 -7.60
C PRO A 327 -6.02 -5.96 -8.56
N PHE A 328 -5.08 -6.92 -8.41
CA PHE A 328 -5.08 -8.13 -9.22
C PHE A 328 -6.38 -8.91 -9.03
N ILE A 329 -6.76 -9.22 -7.78
CA ILE A 329 -7.98 -9.99 -7.48
C ILE A 329 -9.22 -9.24 -7.97
N ALA A 330 -9.28 -7.91 -7.77
CA ALA A 330 -10.38 -7.08 -8.23
C ALA A 330 -10.60 -7.19 -9.75
N ASN A 331 -9.55 -7.03 -10.53
CA ASN A 331 -9.61 -7.12 -11.99
C ASN A 331 -9.82 -8.55 -12.49
N ALA A 332 -9.17 -9.54 -11.89
CA ALA A 332 -9.38 -10.94 -12.26
C ALA A 332 -10.83 -11.40 -12.03
N ALA A 333 -11.45 -10.94 -10.93
CA ALA A 333 -12.87 -11.19 -10.67
C ALA A 333 -13.78 -10.49 -11.69
N LYS A 334 -13.52 -9.20 -12.01
CA LYS A 334 -14.29 -8.45 -13.03
C LYS A 334 -14.18 -9.09 -14.42
N LEU A 335 -13.00 -9.56 -14.78
CA LEU A 335 -12.75 -10.30 -16.02
C LEU A 335 -13.35 -11.71 -16.01
N LYS A 336 -13.87 -12.18 -14.88
CA LYS A 336 -14.25 -13.60 -14.68
C LYS A 336 -13.09 -14.57 -14.99
N ALA A 337 -11.88 -14.14 -14.77
CA ALA A 337 -10.66 -14.91 -14.99
C ALA A 337 -10.29 -15.81 -13.80
N ILE A 338 -11.05 -15.72 -12.74
CA ILE A 338 -10.97 -16.58 -11.54
C ILE A 338 -12.37 -17.09 -11.17
N LYS A 339 -12.41 -18.20 -10.46
CA LYS A 339 -13.67 -18.74 -9.92
C LYS A 339 -14.25 -17.74 -8.91
N ASP A 340 -15.55 -17.46 -8.99
CA ASP A 340 -16.20 -16.62 -7.98
C ASP A 340 -16.15 -17.31 -6.61
N ASN A 341 -15.66 -16.57 -5.63
CA ASN A 341 -15.54 -17.05 -4.26
C ASN A 341 -15.75 -15.89 -3.28
N PRO A 342 -16.81 -15.92 -2.44
CA PRO A 342 -17.08 -14.86 -1.46
C PRO A 342 -15.96 -14.61 -0.46
N ALA A 343 -14.98 -15.53 -0.33
CA ALA A 343 -13.82 -15.31 0.51
C ALA A 343 -12.87 -14.24 -0.06
N ASN A 344 -12.92 -13.96 -1.36
CA ASN A 344 -12.02 -13.03 -2.05
C ASN A 344 -12.37 -11.55 -1.88
N TYR A 345 -13.61 -11.23 -1.42
CA TYR A 345 -14.10 -9.84 -1.38
C TYR A 345 -15.12 -9.62 -0.26
N VAL A 346 -15.42 -8.36 -0.04
CA VAL A 346 -16.60 -7.88 0.71
C VAL A 346 -17.56 -7.25 -0.30
N ASP A 347 -18.75 -7.80 -0.45
CA ASP A 347 -19.82 -7.21 -1.26
C ASP A 347 -20.53 -6.13 -0.44
N LEU A 348 -20.50 -4.88 -0.94
CA LEU A 348 -21.01 -3.72 -0.21
C LEU A 348 -22.54 -3.63 -0.22
N TYR A 349 -23.22 -4.42 -1.06
CA TYR A 349 -24.66 -4.38 -1.22
C TYR A 349 -25.39 -5.63 -0.70
N ALA A 350 -24.67 -6.77 -0.60
CA ALA A 350 -25.30 -8.04 -0.32
C ALA A 350 -25.75 -8.23 1.14
N ASP A 351 -25.01 -7.67 2.12
CA ASP A 351 -25.26 -7.91 3.54
C ASP A 351 -24.91 -6.71 4.42
N ALA A 352 -25.75 -5.70 4.45
CA ALA A 352 -25.51 -4.47 5.21
C ALA A 352 -25.12 -4.74 6.69
N GLY A 353 -25.72 -5.74 7.34
CA GLY A 353 -25.42 -6.08 8.75
C GLY A 353 -24.08 -6.79 8.97
N LEU A 354 -23.42 -7.31 7.92
CA LEU A 354 -22.18 -8.09 8.02
C LEU A 354 -20.95 -7.38 7.46
N ILE A 355 -21.12 -6.23 6.82
CA ILE A 355 -20.03 -5.50 6.14
C ILE A 355 -18.84 -5.27 7.09
N LYS A 356 -19.09 -4.71 8.28
CA LYS A 356 -18.02 -4.42 9.26
C LYS A 356 -17.21 -5.67 9.61
N ASN A 357 -17.86 -6.80 9.89
CA ASN A 357 -17.17 -8.05 10.23
C ASN A 357 -16.40 -8.63 9.05
N LYS A 358 -16.95 -8.53 7.83
CA LYS A 358 -16.28 -8.96 6.61
C LYS A 358 -15.05 -8.10 6.31
N ILE A 359 -15.15 -6.76 6.45
CA ILE A 359 -14.00 -5.85 6.31
C ILE A 359 -12.95 -6.18 7.37
N LYS A 360 -13.34 -6.34 8.64
CA LYS A 360 -12.39 -6.70 9.71
C LYS A 360 -11.63 -7.98 9.40
N ARG A 361 -12.33 -9.01 8.90
CA ARG A 361 -11.68 -10.25 8.45
C ARG A 361 -10.72 -10.01 7.30
N LEU A 362 -11.12 -9.25 6.27
CA LEU A 362 -10.29 -8.98 5.11
C LEU A 362 -9.04 -8.20 5.47
N VAL A 363 -9.15 -7.23 6.40
CA VAL A 363 -8.06 -6.32 6.80
C VAL A 363 -7.07 -6.98 7.77
N GLY A 364 -7.54 -7.84 8.65
CA GLY A 364 -6.69 -8.33 9.75
C GLY A 364 -6.64 -9.83 9.96
N GLY A 365 -7.43 -10.62 9.23
CA GLY A 365 -7.66 -12.03 9.58
C GLY A 365 -7.40 -13.07 8.50
N VAL A 366 -6.85 -12.69 7.34
CA VAL A 366 -6.66 -13.64 6.23
C VAL A 366 -5.22 -14.15 6.18
N LYS A 367 -5.06 -15.47 6.06
CA LYS A 367 -3.76 -16.10 5.82
C LYS A 367 -3.46 -16.24 4.33
N PHE A 368 -4.48 -16.36 3.50
CA PHE A 368 -4.46 -16.33 2.04
C PHE A 368 -5.89 -16.17 1.52
N LEU A 369 -6.02 -15.88 0.24
CA LEU A 369 -7.30 -15.85 -0.47
C LEU A 369 -7.27 -16.89 -1.60
N PRO A 370 -8.42 -17.56 -1.90
CA PRO A 370 -8.49 -18.53 -3.01
C PRO A 370 -7.97 -17.96 -4.34
N ALA A 371 -8.23 -16.69 -4.60
CA ALA A 371 -7.74 -15.99 -5.81
C ALA A 371 -6.21 -15.87 -5.89
N CYS A 372 -5.47 -16.03 -4.78
CA CYS A 372 -4.00 -16.04 -4.82
C CYS A 372 -3.44 -17.22 -5.62
N ASP A 373 -4.26 -18.25 -5.89
CA ASP A 373 -3.87 -19.38 -6.73
C ASP A 373 -3.76 -19.03 -8.23
N PHE A 374 -4.28 -17.87 -8.63
CA PHE A 374 -4.27 -17.40 -10.01
C PHE A 374 -3.20 -16.34 -10.30
N CYS A 375 -2.44 -15.93 -9.30
CA CYS A 375 -1.38 -14.95 -9.38
C CYS A 375 -0.01 -15.63 -9.34
N ASP A 376 0.96 -15.16 -10.13
CA ASP A 376 2.33 -15.71 -10.09
C ASP A 376 3.07 -15.41 -8.78
N GLY A 377 2.50 -14.57 -7.93
CA GLY A 377 3.10 -14.05 -6.71
C GLY A 377 3.74 -12.67 -6.92
N ARG A 378 3.81 -11.88 -5.86
CA ARG A 378 4.45 -10.55 -5.83
C ARG A 378 5.29 -10.39 -4.57
N PRO A 379 6.44 -11.10 -4.47
CA PRO A 379 7.27 -11.05 -3.27
C PRO A 379 7.88 -9.66 -3.07
N TYR A 380 8.15 -9.29 -1.83
CA TYR A 380 8.88 -8.07 -1.48
C TYR A 380 10.28 -8.03 -2.09
N ASP A 381 10.91 -9.19 -2.21
CA ASP A 381 12.13 -9.38 -2.99
C ASP A 381 11.83 -10.27 -4.19
N ALA A 382 11.74 -9.67 -5.38
CA ALA A 382 11.48 -10.36 -6.62
C ALA A 382 12.58 -11.37 -7.02
N MET A 383 13.74 -11.31 -6.39
CA MET A 383 14.81 -12.30 -6.55
C MET A 383 14.60 -13.53 -5.65
N SER A 384 13.72 -13.44 -4.64
CA SER A 384 13.28 -14.58 -3.84
C SER A 384 12.39 -15.48 -4.69
N LYS A 385 12.74 -16.78 -4.75
CA LYS A 385 11.90 -17.78 -5.43
C LYS A 385 10.73 -18.26 -4.59
N LYS A 386 10.69 -17.90 -3.30
CA LYS A 386 9.68 -18.37 -2.38
C LYS A 386 8.34 -17.67 -2.64
N GLY A 387 7.30 -18.45 -2.98
CA GLY A 387 5.98 -17.92 -3.30
C GLY A 387 5.89 -17.15 -4.63
N TYR A 388 6.83 -17.40 -5.55
CA TYR A 388 6.88 -16.72 -6.83
C TYR A 388 7.10 -17.69 -8.00
N ASP A 389 6.19 -17.65 -8.97
CA ASP A 389 6.19 -18.53 -10.16
C ASP A 389 6.35 -17.73 -11.48
N GLY A 390 6.64 -16.44 -11.42
CA GLY A 390 6.88 -15.60 -12.58
C GLY A 390 8.30 -15.72 -13.15
N LYS A 391 8.58 -15.00 -14.22
CA LYS A 391 9.86 -15.00 -14.93
C LYS A 391 10.93 -14.11 -14.30
N GLY A 392 10.65 -13.45 -13.19
CA GLY A 392 11.56 -12.50 -12.54
C GLY A 392 11.26 -11.05 -12.90
N MET A 393 12.33 -10.25 -13.02
CA MET A 393 12.21 -8.86 -13.46
C MET A 393 12.18 -8.81 -14.98
N ILE A 394 11.19 -8.11 -15.52
CA ILE A 394 11.05 -7.84 -16.96
C ILE A 394 11.12 -6.33 -17.23
N PRO A 395 11.47 -5.89 -18.44
CA PRO A 395 11.37 -4.48 -18.80
C PRO A 395 9.95 -3.96 -18.55
N ALA A 396 9.84 -2.78 -17.97
CA ALA A 396 8.54 -2.17 -17.70
C ALA A 396 7.86 -1.73 -19.02
N ALA A 397 6.54 -1.77 -19.00
CA ALA A 397 5.71 -1.22 -20.06
C ALA A 397 5.92 -1.83 -21.47
N ILE A 398 6.37 -3.10 -21.57
CA ILE A 398 6.33 -3.81 -22.85
C ILE A 398 4.89 -3.83 -23.35
N GLN A 399 4.64 -3.29 -24.54
CA GLN A 399 3.29 -3.23 -25.10
C GLN A 399 2.91 -4.55 -25.79
N THR A 400 1.70 -5.03 -25.54
CA THR A 400 1.11 -6.12 -26.33
C THR A 400 0.32 -5.54 -27.50
N SER A 401 0.39 -6.19 -28.69
CA SER A 401 -0.38 -5.78 -29.87
C SER A 401 -1.87 -6.02 -29.69
N ASP A 402 -2.21 -7.13 -29.05
CA ASP A 402 -3.56 -7.62 -28.90
C ASP A 402 -3.97 -7.79 -27.43
N VAL A 403 -5.27 -7.99 -27.19
CA VAL A 403 -5.77 -8.44 -25.90
C VAL A 403 -5.28 -9.87 -25.66
N LEU A 404 -4.63 -10.09 -24.52
CA LEU A 404 -4.11 -11.41 -24.20
C LEU A 404 -5.26 -12.39 -23.89
N PRO A 405 -5.15 -13.64 -24.35
CA PRO A 405 -6.14 -14.65 -24.05
C PRO A 405 -6.07 -15.12 -22.58
N TYR A 406 -7.20 -15.47 -22.01
CA TYR A 406 -7.30 -16.06 -20.67
C TYR A 406 -8.54 -16.97 -20.58
N LYS A 407 -8.55 -17.83 -19.57
CA LYS A 407 -9.71 -18.70 -19.29
C LYS A 407 -10.80 -17.92 -18.57
N VAL A 408 -12.03 -17.98 -19.08
CA VAL A 408 -13.20 -17.39 -18.44
C VAL A 408 -13.92 -18.48 -17.62
N TYR A 409 -14.20 -18.17 -16.35
CA TYR A 409 -14.99 -19.02 -15.45
C TYR A 409 -16.44 -18.53 -15.41
N LYS A 410 -17.39 -19.48 -15.44
CA LYS A 410 -18.83 -19.20 -15.37
C LYS A 410 -19.30 -19.12 -13.92
#